data_489ac0428b652803d883f585b9759612
#
_entry.id   489ac0428b652803d883f585b9759612
#
_cell.length_a   1.000
_cell.length_b   1.000
_cell.length_c   1.000
_cell.angle_alpha   90.00
_cell.angle_beta   90.00
_cell.angle_gamma   90.00
#
_symmetry.space_group_name_H-M   'P 1'
#
loop_
_entity.id
_entity.type
_entity.pdbx_description
1 polymer ?
#
loop_
_entity_poly.entity_id
_entity_poly.type
_entity_poly.pdbx_seq_one_letter_code
_entity_poly.pdbx_strand_id
1 'polypeptide(L)' 'MKNLDNNILTTLRGYFLLAAADLALYPEGSPEHIKAEHSAANTSRTAFELFGAAAAEALREEAVQKWPKLGGIA' A
#
# COMPACT_ATOMS: atom_id res chain seq x y z
N MET A 1 23.93 -4.94 1.77
CA MET A 1 22.88 -4.97 0.78
C MET A 1 21.55 -5.40 1.32
N LYS A 2 21.54 -6.53 2.04
CA LYS A 2 20.26 -6.99 2.61
C LYS A 2 19.64 -5.96 3.53
N ASN A 3 20.47 -5.31 4.35
CA ASN A 3 19.94 -4.28 5.25
C ASN A 3 19.32 -3.11 4.49
N LEU A 4 19.99 -2.72 3.39
CA LEU A 4 19.47 -1.64 2.57
C LEU A 4 18.15 -2.02 1.93
N ASP A 5 18.07 -3.24 1.40
CA ASP A 5 16.84 -3.73 0.79
C ASP A 5 15.71 -3.80 1.81
N ASN A 6 16.01 -4.28 3.02
CA ASN A 6 15.02 -4.35 4.07
C ASN A 6 14.54 -2.96 4.47
N ASN A 7 15.44 -1.98 4.52
CA ASN A 7 15.07 -0.61 4.85
C ASN A 7 14.16 -0.01 3.80
N ILE A 8 14.46 -0.27 2.53
CA ILE A 8 13.62 0.24 1.44
C ILE A 8 12.24 -0.40 1.52
N LEU A 9 12.19 -1.71 1.70
CA LEU A 9 10.91 -2.40 1.76
C LEU A 9 10.09 -1.94 2.96
N THR A 10 10.73 -1.75 4.11
CA THR A 10 10.06 -1.25 5.30
C THR A 10 9.48 0.13 5.06
N THR A 11 10.23 0.99 4.36
CA THR A 11 9.74 2.32 4.03
C THR A 11 8.55 2.27 3.10
N LEU A 12 8.60 1.43 2.07
CA LEU A 12 7.48 1.25 1.16
C LEU A 12 6.25 0.72 1.90
N ARG A 13 6.47 -0.22 2.80
CA ARG A 13 5.38 -0.76 3.60
C ARG A 13 4.71 0.34 4.42
N GLY A 14 5.52 1.19 5.04
CA GLY A 14 4.96 2.30 5.82
C GLY A 14 4.12 3.23 4.98
N TYR A 15 4.63 3.62 3.82
CA TYR A 15 3.87 4.50 2.92
C TYR A 15 2.59 3.83 2.45
N PHE A 16 2.67 2.54 2.10
CA PHE A 16 1.49 1.85 1.62
C PHE A 16 0.42 1.77 2.71
N LEU A 17 0.81 1.47 3.94
CA LEU A 17 -0.15 1.37 5.03
C LEU A 17 -0.75 2.71 5.38
N LEU A 18 0.02 3.80 5.28
CA LEU A 18 -0.54 5.14 5.47
C LEU A 18 -1.60 5.44 4.42
N ALA A 19 -1.30 5.12 3.16
CA ALA A 19 -2.26 5.33 2.09
C ALA A 19 -3.50 4.47 2.31
N ALA A 20 -3.31 3.23 2.73
CA ALA A 20 -4.44 2.32 2.98
C ALA A 20 -5.32 2.84 4.11
N ALA A 21 -4.72 3.39 5.16
CA ALA A 21 -5.50 3.98 6.24
C ALA A 21 -6.36 5.12 5.74
N ASP A 22 -5.80 5.96 4.88
CA ASP A 22 -6.57 7.07 4.31
C ASP A 22 -7.69 6.56 3.40
N LEU A 23 -7.43 5.50 2.62
CA LEU A 23 -8.48 4.90 1.80
C LEU A 23 -9.62 4.37 2.66
N ALA A 24 -9.30 3.86 3.84
CA ALA A 24 -10.33 3.33 4.73
C ALA A 24 -11.07 4.44 5.46
N LEU A 25 -10.39 5.56 5.72
CA LEU A 25 -10.92 6.63 6.55
C LEU A 25 -11.76 7.65 5.77
N TYR A 26 -11.28 8.03 4.59
CA TYR A 26 -11.92 9.09 3.82
C TYR A 26 -12.87 8.51 2.79
N PRO A 27 -13.98 9.22 2.50
CA PRO A 27 -14.97 8.69 1.55
C PRO A 27 -14.43 8.70 0.12
N GLU A 28 -14.95 7.77 -0.67
CA GLU A 28 -14.63 7.70 -2.08
C GLU A 28 -14.97 9.02 -2.76
N GLY A 29 -14.06 9.46 -3.63
CA GLY A 29 -14.27 10.70 -4.35
C GLY A 29 -13.75 11.94 -3.63
N SER A 30 -13.41 11.85 -2.36
CA SER A 30 -12.81 12.97 -1.65
C SER A 30 -11.39 13.19 -2.14
N PRO A 31 -10.87 14.43 -2.03
CA PRO A 31 -9.48 14.68 -2.44
C PRO A 31 -8.49 13.79 -1.68
N GLU A 32 -8.73 13.57 -0.40
CA GLU A 32 -7.86 12.72 0.40
C GLU A 32 -7.87 11.28 -0.09
N HIS A 33 -9.05 10.77 -0.45
CA HIS A 33 -9.15 9.40 -0.95
C HIS A 33 -8.45 9.26 -2.29
N ILE A 34 -8.66 10.21 -3.20
CA ILE A 34 -8.03 10.17 -4.51
C ILE A 34 -6.51 10.23 -4.39
N LYS A 35 -6.00 11.10 -3.53
CA LYS A 35 -4.57 11.19 -3.30
C LYS A 35 -4.02 9.87 -2.75
N ALA A 36 -4.76 9.26 -1.84
CA ALA A 36 -4.34 7.98 -1.25
C ALA A 36 -4.32 6.87 -2.29
N GLU A 37 -5.29 6.88 -3.21
CA GLU A 37 -5.29 5.89 -4.30
C GLU A 37 -4.03 5.99 -5.13
N HIS A 38 -3.63 7.21 -5.49
CA HIS A 38 -2.42 7.41 -6.27
C HIS A 38 -1.18 6.98 -5.49
N SER A 39 -1.13 7.32 -4.22
CA SER A 39 0.00 6.97 -3.38
C SER A 39 0.12 5.45 -3.24
N ALA A 40 -0.99 4.77 -3.00
CA ALA A 40 -0.98 3.32 -2.86
C ALA A 40 -0.54 2.66 -4.17
N ALA A 41 -1.06 3.14 -5.30
CA ALA A 41 -0.70 2.57 -6.60
C ALA A 41 0.79 2.77 -6.90
N ASN A 42 1.31 3.96 -6.63
CA ASN A 42 2.72 4.23 -6.87
C ASN A 42 3.61 3.40 -5.98
N THR A 43 3.25 3.27 -4.71
CA THR A 43 4.04 2.50 -3.77
C THR A 43 4.03 1.02 -4.13
N SER A 44 2.86 0.50 -4.50
CA SER A 44 2.73 -0.90 -4.90
C SER A 44 3.55 -1.18 -6.16
N ARG A 45 3.50 -0.27 -7.13
CA ARG A 45 4.29 -0.44 -8.35
C ARG A 45 5.79 -0.43 -8.06
N THR A 46 6.22 0.48 -7.19
CA THR A 46 7.63 0.54 -6.82
C THR A 46 8.07 -0.76 -6.15
N ALA A 47 7.24 -1.29 -5.25
CA ALA A 47 7.55 -2.56 -4.60
C ALA A 47 7.63 -3.69 -5.63
N PHE A 48 6.70 -3.69 -6.59
CA PHE A 48 6.72 -4.69 -7.65
C PHE A 48 8.02 -4.61 -8.46
N GLU A 49 8.40 -3.39 -8.85
CA GLU A 49 9.57 -3.21 -9.70
C GLU A 49 10.87 -3.56 -8.98
N LEU A 50 10.96 -3.25 -7.71
CA LEU A 50 12.19 -3.49 -6.97
C LEU A 50 12.27 -4.88 -6.37
N PHE A 51 11.15 -5.46 -5.97
CA PHE A 51 11.16 -6.70 -5.20
C PHE A 51 10.27 -7.79 -5.78
N GLY A 52 9.48 -7.49 -6.80
CA GLY A 52 8.66 -8.50 -7.47
C GLY A 52 7.22 -8.54 -7.00
N ALA A 53 6.45 -9.43 -7.65
CA ALA A 53 5.01 -9.51 -7.42
C ALA A 53 4.67 -9.93 -6.00
N ALA A 54 5.46 -10.83 -5.42
CA ALA A 54 5.16 -11.32 -4.09
C ALA A 54 5.22 -10.20 -3.06
N ALA A 55 6.17 -9.27 -3.21
CA ALA A 55 6.28 -8.15 -2.29
C ALA A 55 5.09 -7.22 -2.41
N ALA A 56 4.67 -6.92 -3.64
CA ALA A 56 3.51 -6.05 -3.85
C ALA A 56 2.26 -6.69 -3.28
N GLU A 57 2.08 -7.99 -3.48
CA GLU A 57 0.94 -8.69 -2.94
C GLU A 57 0.93 -8.70 -1.42
N ALA A 58 2.11 -8.86 -0.82
CA ALA A 58 2.20 -8.86 0.64
C ALA A 58 1.74 -7.53 1.22
N LEU A 59 2.08 -6.43 0.56
CA LEU A 59 1.61 -5.13 1.01
C LEU A 59 0.08 -5.04 0.97
N ARG A 60 -0.51 -5.51 -0.14
CA ARG A 60 -1.95 -5.47 -0.28
C ARG A 60 -2.64 -6.36 0.75
N GLU A 61 -2.10 -7.55 0.97
CA GLU A 61 -2.70 -8.47 1.92
C GLU A 61 -2.66 -7.91 3.33
N GLU A 62 -1.57 -7.28 3.70
CA GLU A 62 -1.48 -6.67 5.02
C GLU A 62 -2.50 -5.56 5.18
N ALA A 63 -2.66 -4.73 4.14
CA ALA A 63 -3.63 -3.65 4.19
C ALA A 63 -5.04 -4.19 4.33
N VAL A 64 -5.37 -5.24 3.59
CA VAL A 64 -6.70 -5.84 3.65
C VAL A 64 -6.95 -6.47 5.02
N GLN A 65 -5.93 -7.05 5.64
CA GLN A 65 -6.08 -7.60 6.98
C GLN A 65 -6.39 -6.53 8.01
N LYS A 66 -5.75 -5.37 7.88
CA LYS A 66 -6.01 -4.25 8.80
C LYS A 66 -7.32 -3.55 8.49
N TRP A 67 -7.66 -3.45 7.22
CA TRP A 67 -8.87 -2.76 6.78
C TRP A 67 -9.58 -3.63 5.76
N PRO A 68 -10.38 -4.60 6.24
CA PRO A 68 -11.00 -5.59 5.35
C PRO A 68 -11.81 -5.00 4.20
N LYS A 69 -12.40 -3.83 4.39
CA LYS A 69 -13.20 -3.24 3.32
C LYS A 69 -12.38 -2.90 2.08
N LEU A 70 -11.06 -2.79 2.23
CA LEU A 70 -10.21 -2.53 1.08
C LEU A 70 -10.04 -3.75 0.18
N GLY A 71 -10.42 -4.91 0.67
CA GLY A 71 -10.34 -6.15 -0.09
C GLY A 71 -11.41 -6.29 -1.15
N GLY A 72 -12.27 -5.37 -1.18
CA GLY A 72 -13.30 -5.37 -2.16
C GLY A 72 -14.50 -6.08 -1.76
N ILE A 73 -14.86 -6.32 -1.80
CA ILE A 73 -15.71 -6.77 -1.55
C ILE A 73 -16.38 -7.36 -1.54
N ALA A 74 -16.51 -7.39 -1.44
CA ALA A 74 -17.20 -7.74 -1.39
C ALA A 74 -17.68 -8.29 -1.51
#